data_66234754bde39b222b238e21f965cca5
#
_entry.id   66234754bde39b222b238e21f965cca5
#
_cell.length_a   1.000
_cell.length_b   1.000
_cell.length_c   1.000
_cell.angle_alpha   90.00
_cell.angle_beta   90.00
_cell.angle_gamma   90.00
#
_symmetry.space_group_name_H-M   'P 1'
#
loop_
_entity.id
_entity.type
_entity.pdbx_description
1 polymer ?
#
loop_
_entity_poly.entity_id
_entity_poly.type
_entity_poly.pdbx_seq_one_letter_code
_entity_poly.pdbx_strand_id
1 'polypeptide(L)'
;MVIATGFFDGVHLGHRFILRQLVEEARRRNDESMVVTFWPHPRNVLQDDARNLRLLTSMEEKKALIRSLGVDHIEVIPFTKEFCRLSAEEYLRDYIVGKFGGKAILVGYDNRIGSDQCTPEQTAEIARRLGLDVIRPESFVSDAGIVISSTKIRNSLQTGEIEEADSMLGYQYQLYGVVVSGNRLGHTIGFPTANMQLYEPLKLIPGNGVYLVKVETLADIRAVAAGIKRDLR
;
A
#
# COMPACT_ATOMS: atom_id res chain seq x y z
N MET A 1 13.41 -16.41 6.33
CA MET A 1 12.93 -15.19 5.59
C MET A 1 13.15 -13.94 6.43
N VAL A 2 13.40 -12.82 5.78
CA VAL A 2 13.38 -11.48 6.39
C VAL A 2 12.00 -10.87 6.16
N ILE A 3 11.32 -10.42 7.21
CA ILE A 3 9.91 -10.05 7.16
C ILE A 3 9.71 -8.58 7.55
N ALA A 4 8.92 -7.85 6.80
CA ALA A 4 8.35 -6.56 7.20
C ALA A 4 6.83 -6.68 7.29
N THR A 5 6.24 -6.08 8.32
CA THR A 5 4.80 -6.09 8.53
C THR A 5 4.22 -4.69 8.58
N GLY A 6 3.09 -4.47 7.91
CA GLY A 6 2.43 -3.17 7.89
C GLY A 6 1.29 -3.08 6.87
N PHE A 7 0.55 -1.96 6.94
CA PHE A 7 -0.54 -1.72 5.99
C PHE A 7 -0.06 -1.30 4.62
N PHE A 8 1.00 -0.53 4.56
CA PHE A 8 1.62 -0.04 3.33
C PHE A 8 0.61 0.60 2.35
N ASP A 9 -0.41 1.31 2.87
CA ASP A 9 -1.37 1.96 2.00
C ASP A 9 -0.73 3.09 1.20
N GLY A 10 -0.91 3.05 -0.12
CA GLY A 10 -0.26 3.95 -1.05
C GLY A 10 1.19 3.60 -1.41
N VAL A 11 1.84 2.67 -0.71
CA VAL A 11 3.27 2.31 -0.95
C VAL A 11 4.13 3.55 -1.29
N HIS A 12 3.92 4.64 -0.51
CA HIS A 12 4.58 5.93 -0.70
C HIS A 12 6.09 5.87 -0.49
N LEU A 13 6.81 6.95 -0.78
CA LEU A 13 8.29 6.97 -0.74
C LEU A 13 8.88 6.45 0.57
N GLY A 14 8.28 6.79 1.72
CA GLY A 14 8.71 6.23 3.01
C GLY A 14 8.53 4.71 3.10
N HIS A 15 7.40 4.16 2.62
CA HIS A 15 7.21 2.72 2.54
C HIS A 15 8.21 2.07 1.57
N ARG A 16 8.41 2.67 0.39
CA ARG A 16 9.35 2.16 -0.63
C ARG A 16 10.77 2.12 -0.11
N PHE A 17 11.19 3.12 0.66
CA PHE A 17 12.50 3.17 1.29
C PHE A 17 12.71 2.00 2.26
N ILE A 18 11.72 1.76 3.14
CA ILE A 18 11.75 0.64 4.09
C ILE A 18 11.75 -0.72 3.36
N LEU A 19 10.93 -0.86 2.32
CA LEU A 19 10.84 -2.11 1.56
C LEU A 19 12.09 -2.41 0.73
N ARG A 20 12.80 -1.39 0.26
CA ARG A 20 14.11 -1.59 -0.37
C ARG A 20 15.14 -2.11 0.63
N GLN A 21 15.19 -1.56 1.84
CA GLN A 21 16.07 -2.07 2.91
C GLN A 21 15.71 -3.52 3.28
N LEU A 22 14.42 -3.88 3.27
CA LEU A 22 13.99 -5.27 3.47
C LEU A 22 14.60 -6.20 2.43
N VAL A 23 14.53 -5.84 1.15
CA VAL A 23 15.09 -6.64 0.04
C VAL A 23 16.60 -6.71 0.10
N GLU A 24 17.27 -5.59 0.39
CA GLU A 24 18.73 -5.54 0.54
C GLU A 24 19.22 -6.40 1.69
N GLU A 25 18.53 -6.35 2.83
CA GLU A 25 18.88 -7.15 4.00
C GLU A 25 18.64 -8.65 3.77
N ALA A 26 17.56 -9.02 3.08
CA ALA A 26 17.31 -10.41 2.69
C ALA A 26 18.44 -10.93 1.78
N ARG A 27 18.82 -10.16 0.77
CA ARG A 27 19.95 -10.51 -0.13
C ARG A 27 21.27 -10.65 0.62
N ARG A 28 21.57 -9.71 1.54
CA ARG A 28 22.77 -9.75 2.36
C ARG A 28 22.87 -11.02 3.21
N ARG A 29 21.72 -11.55 3.63
CA ARG A 29 21.59 -12.79 4.41
C ARG A 29 21.49 -14.06 3.55
N ASN A 30 21.47 -13.92 2.23
CA ASN A 30 21.16 -15.00 1.31
C ASN A 30 19.84 -15.69 1.67
N ASP A 31 18.82 -14.89 1.97
CA ASP A 31 17.48 -15.31 2.36
C ASP A 31 16.42 -14.56 1.53
N GLU A 32 15.16 -14.95 1.62
CA GLU A 32 14.06 -14.33 0.90
C GLU A 32 13.40 -13.23 1.74
N SER A 33 12.87 -12.21 1.04
CA SER A 33 12.13 -11.09 1.61
C SER A 33 10.62 -11.36 1.59
N MET A 34 9.93 -11.01 2.68
CA MET A 34 8.47 -11.12 2.77
C MET A 34 7.85 -9.85 3.33
N VAL A 35 6.78 -9.41 2.69
CA VAL A 35 5.88 -8.39 3.24
C VAL A 35 4.61 -9.05 3.74
N VAL A 36 4.29 -8.83 5.00
CA VAL A 36 3.00 -9.21 5.59
C VAL A 36 2.12 -7.97 5.68
N THR A 37 0.99 -7.98 4.98
CA THR A 37 -0.01 -6.92 5.01
C THR A 37 -1.38 -7.48 5.38
N PHE A 38 -2.38 -6.61 5.51
CA PHE A 38 -3.66 -6.98 6.10
C PHE A 38 -4.83 -6.51 5.23
N TRP A 39 -5.92 -7.29 5.23
CA TRP A 39 -7.15 -6.94 4.57
C TRP A 39 -8.38 -7.50 5.32
N PRO A 40 -9.48 -6.76 5.47
CA PRO A 40 -9.62 -5.33 5.15
C PRO A 40 -8.75 -4.42 6.04
N HIS A 41 -8.75 -3.11 5.74
CA HIS A 41 -7.98 -2.16 6.56
C HIS A 41 -8.50 -2.14 8.00
N PRO A 42 -7.65 -2.10 9.06
CA PRO A 42 -8.05 -2.18 10.47
C PRO A 42 -9.14 -1.20 10.86
N ARG A 43 -9.06 0.04 10.40
CA ARG A 43 -10.10 1.03 10.69
C ARG A 43 -11.48 0.58 10.23
N ASN A 44 -11.56 -0.21 9.15
CA ASN A 44 -12.83 -0.76 8.65
C ASN A 44 -13.39 -1.87 9.53
N VAL A 45 -12.58 -2.47 10.41
CA VAL A 45 -12.97 -3.55 11.30
C VAL A 45 -13.18 -3.06 12.74
N LEU A 46 -12.38 -2.06 13.16
CA LEU A 46 -12.32 -1.60 14.55
C LEU A 46 -13.20 -0.39 14.85
N GLN A 47 -13.57 0.39 13.83
CA GLN A 47 -14.34 1.62 14.02
C GLN A 47 -15.67 1.53 13.28
N ASP A 48 -16.77 1.80 14.00
CA ASP A 48 -18.11 1.86 13.40
C ASP A 48 -18.24 3.01 12.39
N ASP A 49 -17.37 4.02 12.47
CA ASP A 49 -17.25 5.16 11.54
C ASP A 49 -16.37 4.88 10.30
N ALA A 50 -15.99 3.64 10.09
CA ALA A 50 -15.09 3.21 8.99
C ALA A 50 -15.61 3.52 7.58
N ARG A 51 -16.87 3.93 7.44
CA ARG A 51 -17.49 4.33 6.16
C ARG A 51 -16.76 5.48 5.46
N ASN A 52 -15.93 6.23 6.18
CA ASN A 52 -15.18 7.39 5.68
C ASN A 52 -13.71 7.09 5.32
N LEU A 53 -13.18 5.90 5.63
CA LEU A 53 -11.82 5.59 5.26
C LEU A 53 -11.73 5.32 3.76
N ARG A 54 -10.96 6.15 3.07
CA ARG A 54 -10.60 5.96 1.67
C ARG A 54 -9.18 5.46 1.55
N LEU A 55 -8.98 4.45 0.73
CA LEU A 55 -7.69 3.81 0.49
C LEU A 55 -6.92 4.53 -0.62
N LEU A 56 -5.61 4.64 -0.47
CA LEU A 56 -4.73 5.15 -1.51
C LEU A 56 -4.46 4.11 -2.60
N THR A 57 -4.51 2.83 -2.24
CA THR A 57 -4.32 1.72 -3.17
C THR A 57 -5.36 0.63 -2.92
N SER A 58 -5.87 0.02 -3.98
CA SER A 58 -6.51 -1.29 -3.87
C SER A 58 -5.49 -2.35 -3.42
N MET A 59 -5.95 -3.54 -3.06
CA MET A 59 -5.03 -4.62 -2.69
C MET A 59 -4.16 -5.06 -3.87
N GLU A 60 -4.72 -5.10 -5.08
CA GLU A 60 -3.97 -5.51 -6.28
C GLU A 60 -2.94 -4.46 -6.69
N GLU A 61 -3.29 -3.17 -6.63
CA GLU A 61 -2.34 -2.07 -6.84
C GLU A 61 -1.19 -2.14 -5.83
N LYS A 62 -1.52 -2.33 -4.54
CA LYS A 62 -0.54 -2.46 -3.46
C LYS A 62 0.43 -3.62 -3.73
N LYS A 63 -0.09 -4.80 -4.05
CA LYS A 63 0.74 -5.97 -4.38
C LYS A 63 1.64 -5.71 -5.58
N ALA A 64 1.11 -5.08 -6.64
CA ALA A 64 1.90 -4.74 -7.81
C ALA A 64 3.05 -3.79 -7.49
N LEU A 65 2.77 -2.73 -6.71
CA LEU A 65 3.78 -1.77 -6.26
C LEU A 65 4.85 -2.43 -5.37
N ILE A 66 4.46 -3.29 -4.43
CA ILE A 66 5.40 -4.00 -3.55
C ILE A 66 6.27 -4.96 -4.38
N ARG A 67 5.68 -5.72 -5.31
CA ARG A 67 6.45 -6.62 -6.21
C ARG A 67 7.45 -5.85 -7.07
N SER A 68 7.09 -4.66 -7.54
CA SER A 68 8.00 -3.83 -8.36
C SER A 68 9.26 -3.39 -7.62
N LEU A 69 9.28 -3.48 -6.29
CA LEU A 69 10.46 -3.20 -5.47
C LEU A 69 11.37 -4.42 -5.29
N GLY A 70 10.99 -5.58 -5.82
CA GLY A 70 11.78 -6.81 -5.76
C GLY A 70 11.53 -7.65 -4.49
N VAL A 71 10.41 -7.43 -3.81
CA VAL A 71 9.98 -8.29 -2.69
C VAL A 71 9.56 -9.65 -3.22
N ASP A 72 10.09 -10.73 -2.63
CA ASP A 72 9.89 -12.10 -3.09
C ASP A 72 8.49 -12.63 -2.76
N HIS A 73 8.02 -12.36 -1.53
CA HIS A 73 6.75 -12.87 -1.04
C HIS A 73 5.87 -11.76 -0.47
N ILE A 74 4.57 -11.87 -0.71
CA ILE A 74 3.56 -10.96 -0.14
C ILE A 74 2.44 -11.81 0.44
N GLU A 75 2.27 -11.72 1.75
CA GLU A 75 1.19 -12.38 2.47
C GLU A 75 0.15 -11.37 2.92
N VAL A 76 -1.12 -11.73 2.70
CA VAL A 76 -2.27 -10.91 3.11
C VAL A 76 -3.04 -11.64 4.19
N ILE A 77 -2.93 -11.16 5.41
CA ILE A 77 -3.66 -11.74 6.54
C ILE A 77 -5.07 -11.12 6.59
N PRO A 78 -6.14 -11.95 6.68
CA PRO A 78 -7.47 -11.45 6.98
C PRO A 78 -7.48 -10.73 8.33
N PHE A 79 -7.77 -9.42 8.33
CA PHE A 79 -7.86 -8.64 9.56
C PHE A 79 -9.27 -8.75 10.13
N THR A 80 -9.49 -9.78 10.95
CA THR A 80 -10.76 -10.07 11.61
C THR A 80 -10.79 -9.51 13.03
N LYS A 81 -11.97 -9.52 13.67
CA LYS A 81 -12.11 -9.13 15.09
C LYS A 81 -11.31 -10.05 16.01
N GLU A 82 -11.16 -11.32 15.65
CA GLU A 82 -10.35 -12.30 16.37
C GLU A 82 -8.86 -11.96 16.23
N PHE A 83 -8.41 -11.72 14.98
CA PHE A 83 -7.02 -11.37 14.70
C PHE A 83 -6.60 -10.09 15.43
N CYS A 84 -7.46 -9.09 15.50
CA CYS A 84 -7.13 -7.81 16.15
C CYS A 84 -7.00 -7.90 17.68
N ARG A 85 -7.36 -9.04 18.30
CA ARG A 85 -7.19 -9.29 19.74
C ARG A 85 -5.81 -9.87 20.09
N LEU A 86 -5.08 -10.35 19.09
CA LEU A 86 -3.75 -10.91 19.33
C LEU A 86 -2.81 -9.83 19.88
N SER A 87 -2.10 -10.18 20.95
CA SER A 87 -0.98 -9.39 21.44
C SER A 87 0.18 -9.38 20.43
N ALA A 88 1.13 -8.46 20.59
CA ALA A 88 2.33 -8.44 19.76
C ALA A 88 3.09 -9.76 19.85
N GLU A 89 3.19 -10.35 21.05
CA GLU A 89 3.90 -11.62 21.26
C GLU A 89 3.22 -12.79 20.55
N GLU A 90 1.88 -12.90 20.66
CA GLU A 90 1.11 -13.92 19.93
C GLU A 90 1.23 -13.78 18.42
N TYR A 91 1.14 -12.56 17.92
CA TYR A 91 1.31 -12.31 16.47
C TYR A 91 2.72 -12.68 16.00
N LEU A 92 3.76 -12.27 16.71
CA LEU A 92 5.15 -12.59 16.33
C LEU A 92 5.42 -14.10 16.41
N ARG A 93 4.98 -14.75 17.49
CA ARG A 93 5.20 -16.18 17.71
C ARG A 93 4.46 -17.02 16.68
N ASP A 94 3.15 -16.79 16.51
CA ASP A 94 2.29 -17.71 15.77
C ASP A 94 2.35 -17.46 14.26
N TYR A 95 2.48 -16.18 13.85
CA TYR A 95 2.52 -15.84 12.43
C TYR A 95 3.95 -15.64 11.92
N ILE A 96 4.72 -14.72 12.50
CA ILE A 96 6.04 -14.38 11.96
C ILE A 96 6.99 -15.56 12.07
N VAL A 97 7.09 -16.18 13.24
CA VAL A 97 7.94 -17.35 13.46
C VAL A 97 7.26 -18.63 12.99
N GLY A 98 6.07 -18.93 13.52
CA GLY A 98 5.40 -20.21 13.36
C GLY A 98 4.90 -20.45 11.94
N LYS A 99 4.13 -19.52 11.39
CA LYS A 99 3.51 -19.70 10.07
C LYS A 99 4.46 -19.38 8.91
N PHE A 100 5.22 -18.28 9.03
CA PHE A 100 6.04 -17.79 7.92
C PHE A 100 7.53 -18.17 8.04
N GLY A 101 7.96 -18.78 9.13
CA GLY A 101 9.36 -19.18 9.32
C GLY A 101 10.33 -17.99 9.29
N GLY A 102 9.88 -16.85 9.83
CA GLY A 102 10.70 -15.66 9.94
C GLY A 102 11.98 -15.92 10.74
N LYS A 103 13.10 -15.42 10.25
CA LYS A 103 14.38 -15.40 10.94
C LYS A 103 14.78 -14.01 11.42
N ALA A 104 14.28 -13.01 10.69
CA ALA A 104 14.49 -11.61 11.01
C ALA A 104 13.22 -10.80 10.75
N ILE A 105 13.01 -9.77 11.54
CA ILE A 105 11.92 -8.83 11.37
C ILE A 105 12.43 -7.39 11.28
N LEU A 106 11.90 -6.65 10.32
CA LEU A 106 12.16 -5.24 10.16
C LEU A 106 11.09 -4.45 10.91
N VAL A 107 11.51 -3.70 11.94
CA VAL A 107 10.61 -2.94 12.83
C VAL A 107 10.83 -1.45 12.61
N GLY A 108 9.85 -0.80 11.97
CA GLY A 108 9.85 0.65 11.75
C GLY A 108 9.77 1.45 13.06
N TYR A 109 10.13 2.71 12.99
CA TYR A 109 10.22 3.61 14.16
C TYR A 109 8.87 3.98 14.78
N ASP A 110 7.78 3.92 14.02
CA ASP A 110 6.42 4.28 14.43
C ASP A 110 5.44 3.10 14.43
N ASN A 111 5.96 1.90 14.16
CA ASN A 111 5.12 0.71 14.00
C ASN A 111 4.61 0.22 15.37
N ARG A 112 3.30 0.19 15.54
CA ARG A 112 2.61 -0.36 16.70
C ARG A 112 2.01 -1.70 16.35
N ILE A 113 2.38 -2.74 17.09
CA ILE A 113 1.97 -4.13 16.82
C ILE A 113 1.14 -4.66 17.99
N GLY A 114 0.15 -5.48 17.64
CA GLY A 114 -0.72 -6.17 18.61
C GLY A 114 -1.87 -5.31 19.14
N SER A 115 -2.78 -5.97 19.84
CA SER A 115 -3.88 -5.33 20.56
C SER A 115 -3.39 -4.49 21.75
N ASP A 116 -2.23 -4.83 22.26
CA ASP A 116 -1.47 -4.17 23.33
C ASP A 116 -0.69 -2.95 22.84
N GLN A 117 -0.74 -2.63 21.52
CA GLN A 117 -0.10 -1.46 20.93
C GLN A 117 1.38 -1.32 21.28
N CYS A 118 2.12 -2.44 21.29
CA CYS A 118 3.53 -2.46 21.62
C CYS A 118 4.33 -1.45 20.80
N THR A 119 5.19 -0.70 21.48
CA THR A 119 6.12 0.21 20.81
C THR A 119 7.14 -0.55 19.99
N PRO A 120 7.85 0.10 19.07
CA PRO A 120 8.92 -0.54 18.32
C PRO A 120 10.01 -1.18 19.22
N GLU A 121 10.31 -0.56 20.37
CA GLU A 121 11.27 -1.06 21.36
C GLU A 121 10.78 -2.35 22.03
N GLN A 122 9.53 -2.34 22.50
CA GLN A 122 8.87 -3.51 23.10
C GLN A 122 8.74 -4.65 22.08
N THR A 123 8.33 -4.33 20.86
CA THR A 123 8.25 -5.30 19.75
C THR A 123 9.62 -5.92 19.47
N ALA A 124 10.68 -5.13 19.46
CA ALA A 124 12.04 -5.62 19.25
C ALA A 124 12.53 -6.54 20.39
N GLU A 125 12.15 -6.24 21.63
CA GLU A 125 12.47 -7.09 22.78
C GLU A 125 11.76 -8.44 22.69
N ILE A 126 10.46 -8.43 22.39
CA ILE A 126 9.67 -9.65 22.18
C ILE A 126 10.25 -10.48 21.03
N ALA A 127 10.55 -9.84 19.90
CA ALA A 127 11.12 -10.51 18.75
C ALA A 127 12.43 -11.24 19.07
N ARG A 128 13.35 -10.58 19.79
CA ARG A 128 14.61 -11.21 20.22
C ARG A 128 14.38 -12.40 21.15
N ARG A 129 13.44 -12.31 22.09
CA ARG A 129 13.07 -13.45 22.95
C ARG A 129 12.56 -14.64 22.17
N LEU A 130 11.88 -14.40 21.04
CA LEU A 130 11.38 -15.42 20.14
C LEU A 130 12.43 -15.92 19.13
N GLY A 131 13.68 -15.47 19.24
CA GLY A 131 14.78 -15.88 18.37
C GLY A 131 14.83 -15.17 17.01
N LEU A 132 14.09 -14.07 16.85
CA LEU A 132 14.15 -13.25 15.63
C LEU A 132 15.28 -12.23 15.73
N ASP A 133 16.04 -12.09 14.66
CA ASP A 133 16.90 -10.93 14.47
C ASP A 133 16.04 -9.68 14.23
N VAL A 134 16.40 -8.58 14.88
CA VAL A 134 15.67 -7.31 14.72
C VAL A 134 16.50 -6.35 13.87
N ILE A 135 15.91 -5.94 12.76
CA ILE A 135 16.46 -4.94 11.85
C ILE A 135 15.74 -3.62 12.11
N ARG A 136 16.52 -2.58 12.39
CA ARG A 136 16.03 -1.21 12.50
C ARG A 136 16.32 -0.50 11.20
N PRO A 137 15.27 -0.20 10.38
CA PRO A 137 15.50 0.53 9.14
C PRO A 137 15.93 1.96 9.45
N GLU A 138 16.71 2.53 8.55
CA GLU A 138 16.97 3.96 8.56
C GLU A 138 15.67 4.75 8.35
N SER A 139 15.60 5.92 8.96
CA SER A 139 14.45 6.80 8.76
C SER A 139 14.52 7.43 7.37
N PHE A 140 13.38 7.43 6.67
CA PHE A 140 13.26 8.18 5.43
C PHE A 140 13.12 9.67 5.76
N VAL A 141 14.06 10.45 5.27
CA VAL A 141 13.97 11.92 5.27
C VAL A 141 13.88 12.35 3.82
N SER A 142 12.80 13.04 3.46
CA SER A 142 12.71 13.62 2.11
C SER A 142 13.74 14.75 1.95
N ASP A 143 14.22 14.99 0.73
CA ASP A 143 15.16 16.07 0.43
C ASP A 143 14.66 17.45 0.88
N ALA A 144 13.36 17.63 0.95
CA ALA A 144 12.69 18.84 1.43
C ALA A 144 12.39 18.83 2.95
N GLY A 145 12.86 17.83 3.71
CA GLY A 145 12.54 17.68 5.15
C GLY A 145 11.07 17.39 5.44
N ILE A 146 10.29 16.99 4.43
CA ILE A 146 8.85 16.75 4.56
C ILE A 146 8.61 15.35 5.12
N VAL A 147 7.83 15.26 6.20
CA VAL A 147 7.34 13.98 6.71
C VAL A 147 6.25 13.47 5.76
N ILE A 148 6.49 12.30 5.17
CA ILE A 148 5.54 11.63 4.28
C ILE A 148 4.68 10.66 5.09
N SER A 149 3.36 10.75 4.91
CA SER A 149 2.41 9.81 5.51
C SER A 149 1.18 9.60 4.62
N SER A 150 0.55 8.43 4.73
CA SER A 150 -0.71 8.15 4.00
C SER A 150 -1.81 9.15 4.31
N THR A 151 -1.84 9.73 5.53
CA THR A 151 -2.81 10.77 5.91
C THR A 151 -2.58 12.06 5.13
N LYS A 152 -1.32 12.50 5.01
CA LYS A 152 -0.96 13.70 4.27
C LYS A 152 -1.30 13.56 2.78
N ILE A 153 -0.97 12.42 2.19
CA ILE A 153 -1.30 12.10 0.80
C ILE A 153 -2.81 12.11 0.57
N ARG A 154 -3.61 11.55 1.49
CA ARG A 154 -5.08 11.60 1.38
C ARG A 154 -5.60 13.03 1.39
N ASN A 155 -5.05 13.88 2.26
CA ASN A 155 -5.45 15.28 2.33
C ASN A 155 -5.14 16.01 1.01
N SER A 156 -3.93 15.87 0.47
CA SER A 156 -3.55 16.49 -0.82
C SER A 156 -4.46 16.02 -1.97
N LEU A 157 -4.78 14.71 -2.02
CA LEU A 157 -5.74 14.20 -3.03
C LEU A 157 -7.15 14.77 -2.82
N GLN A 158 -7.63 14.88 -1.59
CA GLN A 158 -8.97 15.43 -1.28
C GLN A 158 -9.11 16.91 -1.61
N THR A 159 -8.03 17.68 -1.49
CA THR A 159 -7.98 19.09 -1.88
C THR A 159 -7.67 19.31 -3.36
N GLY A 160 -7.35 18.23 -4.10
CA GLY A 160 -7.05 18.30 -5.53
C GLY A 160 -5.58 18.61 -5.85
N GLU A 161 -4.71 18.62 -4.84
CA GLU A 161 -3.27 18.85 -4.96
C GLU A 161 -2.54 17.58 -5.43
N ILE A 162 -2.83 17.18 -6.69
CA ILE A 162 -2.36 15.90 -7.24
C ILE A 162 -0.84 15.85 -7.34
N GLU A 163 -0.20 16.93 -7.77
CA GLU A 163 1.25 16.99 -7.92
C GLU A 163 1.97 16.80 -6.57
N GLU A 164 1.41 17.37 -5.50
CA GLU A 164 1.92 17.17 -4.14
C GLU A 164 1.76 15.71 -3.70
N ALA A 165 0.58 15.13 -3.96
CA ALA A 165 0.33 13.71 -3.66
C ALA A 165 1.29 12.79 -4.43
N ASP A 166 1.48 13.02 -5.73
CA ASP A 166 2.37 12.25 -6.60
C ASP A 166 3.83 12.36 -6.14
N SER A 167 4.25 13.56 -5.70
CA SER A 167 5.60 13.76 -5.16
C SER A 167 5.87 12.94 -3.89
N MET A 168 4.87 12.77 -3.04
CA MET A 168 4.96 11.94 -1.83
C MET A 168 4.82 10.44 -2.12
N LEU A 169 4.01 10.07 -3.12
CA LEU A 169 3.85 8.68 -3.57
C LEU A 169 5.10 8.18 -4.30
N GLY A 170 5.75 9.04 -5.08
CA GLY A 170 6.85 8.70 -5.98
C GLY A 170 6.36 8.00 -7.27
N TYR A 171 5.09 8.15 -7.58
CA TYR A 171 4.43 7.71 -8.82
C TYR A 171 3.14 8.52 -9.02
N GLN A 172 2.64 8.55 -10.27
CA GLN A 172 1.36 9.20 -10.58
C GLN A 172 0.19 8.42 -9.96
N TYR A 173 -0.72 9.14 -9.28
CA TYR A 173 -1.90 8.53 -8.69
C TYR A 173 -2.79 7.93 -9.77
N GLN A 174 -3.25 6.71 -9.57
CA GLN A 174 -3.98 5.94 -10.57
C GLN A 174 -5.35 5.50 -10.06
N LEU A 175 -6.32 5.45 -10.98
CA LEU A 175 -7.65 4.91 -10.74
C LEU A 175 -7.91 3.79 -11.74
N TYR A 176 -8.41 2.66 -11.26
CA TYR A 176 -8.76 1.51 -12.07
C TYR A 176 -10.25 1.23 -11.97
N GLY A 177 -10.87 1.03 -13.11
CA GLY A 177 -12.30 0.78 -13.13
C GLY A 177 -12.80 0.30 -14.49
N VAL A 178 -14.10 0.14 -14.59
CA VAL A 178 -14.80 -0.24 -15.80
C VAL A 178 -15.65 0.94 -16.28
N VAL A 179 -15.69 1.13 -17.60
CA VAL A 179 -16.59 2.11 -18.20
C VAL A 179 -18.03 1.59 -18.14
N VAL A 180 -18.91 2.39 -17.56
CA VAL A 180 -20.33 2.07 -17.39
C VAL A 180 -21.21 3.09 -18.13
N SER A 181 -22.44 2.69 -18.45
CA SER A 181 -23.41 3.60 -19.03
C SER A 181 -23.80 4.68 -18.03
N GLY A 182 -23.75 5.95 -18.46
CA GLY A 182 -24.27 7.09 -17.71
C GLY A 182 -25.50 7.68 -18.39
N ASN A 183 -25.86 8.89 -17.96
CA ASN A 183 -27.05 9.59 -18.44
C ASN A 183 -26.95 10.13 -19.91
N ARG A 184 -25.83 9.89 -20.58
CA ARG A 184 -25.54 10.29 -21.97
C ARG A 184 -25.68 11.80 -22.23
N LEU A 185 -25.64 12.65 -21.22
CA LEU A 185 -25.77 14.11 -21.36
C LEU A 185 -24.68 14.69 -22.27
N GLY A 186 -23.43 14.23 -22.15
CA GLY A 186 -22.37 14.66 -23.05
C GLY A 186 -22.63 14.36 -24.51
N HIS A 187 -23.30 13.25 -24.83
CA HIS A 187 -23.67 12.88 -26.19
C HIS A 187 -24.67 13.88 -26.78
N THR A 188 -25.63 14.40 -26.00
CA THR A 188 -26.65 15.35 -26.47
C THR A 188 -26.07 16.72 -26.84
N ILE A 189 -24.90 17.06 -26.29
CA ILE A 189 -24.19 18.33 -26.55
C ILE A 189 -22.96 18.14 -27.46
N GLY A 190 -22.77 16.96 -28.06
CA GLY A 190 -21.68 16.68 -28.99
C GLY A 190 -20.34 16.26 -28.30
N PHE A 191 -20.32 16.11 -26.97
CA PHE A 191 -19.14 15.70 -26.21
C PHE A 191 -19.41 14.39 -25.46
N PRO A 192 -19.30 13.21 -26.09
CA PRO A 192 -19.50 11.94 -25.42
C PRO A 192 -18.54 11.78 -24.25
N THR A 193 -19.06 11.33 -23.10
CA THR A 193 -18.30 11.11 -21.88
C THR A 193 -18.28 9.64 -21.50
N ALA A 194 -17.17 9.16 -20.94
CA ALA A 194 -17.06 7.86 -20.31
C ALA A 194 -17.27 8.01 -18.81
N ASN A 195 -18.22 7.25 -18.25
CA ASN A 195 -18.38 7.14 -16.80
C ASN A 195 -17.60 5.95 -16.32
N MET A 196 -16.84 6.10 -15.25
CA MET A 196 -16.03 5.05 -14.70
C MET A 196 -16.56 4.62 -13.33
N GLN A 197 -16.73 3.32 -13.15
CA GLN A 197 -16.97 2.69 -11.85
C GLN A 197 -15.67 2.02 -11.40
N LEU A 198 -15.18 2.40 -10.22
CA LEU A 198 -13.95 1.84 -9.66
C LEU A 198 -14.12 0.37 -9.29
N TYR A 199 -13.08 -0.45 -9.51
CA TYR A 199 -13.04 -1.84 -9.03
C TYR A 199 -12.99 -1.92 -7.50
N GLU A 200 -12.31 -0.95 -6.84
CA GLU A 200 -12.25 -0.85 -5.38
C GLU A 200 -13.12 0.32 -4.91
N PRO A 201 -14.30 0.04 -4.31
CA PRO A 201 -15.21 1.11 -3.88
C PRO A 201 -14.64 2.03 -2.79
N LEU A 202 -13.66 1.56 -2.02
CA LEU A 202 -12.99 2.34 -0.99
C LEU A 202 -11.82 3.15 -1.52
N LYS A 203 -11.43 3.00 -2.78
CA LYS A 203 -10.37 3.79 -3.39
C LYS A 203 -10.69 5.27 -3.30
N LEU A 204 -9.70 6.07 -2.88
CA LEU A 204 -9.85 7.52 -2.81
C LEU A 204 -9.99 8.08 -4.23
N ILE A 205 -11.06 8.81 -4.46
CA ILE A 205 -11.20 9.66 -5.65
C ILE A 205 -10.72 11.05 -5.24
N PRO A 206 -9.87 11.71 -6.04
CA PRO A 206 -9.47 13.10 -5.79
C PRO A 206 -10.67 14.03 -5.61
N GLY A 207 -10.45 15.17 -4.96
CA GLY A 207 -11.47 16.18 -4.76
C GLY A 207 -12.14 16.63 -6.06
N ASN A 208 -13.33 17.23 -5.97
CA ASN A 208 -14.05 17.70 -7.15
C ASN A 208 -13.21 18.71 -7.93
N GLY A 209 -13.06 18.50 -9.23
CA GLY A 209 -12.24 19.33 -10.09
C GLY A 209 -12.19 18.83 -11.53
N VAL A 210 -11.43 19.53 -12.35
CA VAL A 210 -11.10 19.11 -13.72
C VAL A 210 -9.62 18.71 -13.73
N TYR A 211 -9.36 17.49 -14.19
CA TYR A 211 -8.01 16.93 -14.19
C TYR A 211 -7.61 16.50 -15.61
N LEU A 212 -6.37 16.78 -15.96
CA LEU A 212 -5.76 16.19 -17.15
C LEU A 212 -5.25 14.81 -16.77
N VAL A 213 -5.71 13.78 -17.48
CA VAL A 213 -5.37 12.38 -17.18
C VAL A 213 -4.85 11.64 -18.41
N LYS A 214 -3.93 10.70 -18.18
CA LYS A 214 -3.58 9.69 -19.17
C LYS A 214 -4.51 8.50 -18.99
N VAL A 215 -5.17 8.07 -20.07
CA VAL A 215 -6.07 6.92 -20.05
C VAL A 215 -5.43 5.77 -20.83
N GLU A 216 -5.40 4.59 -20.25
CA GLU A 216 -4.99 3.36 -20.91
C GLU A 216 -6.15 2.35 -20.83
N THR A 217 -6.53 1.76 -21.96
CA THR A 217 -7.53 0.71 -22.00
C THR A 217 -6.89 -0.67 -22.04
N LEU A 218 -7.64 -1.72 -21.69
CA LEU A 218 -7.15 -3.09 -21.81
C LEU A 218 -6.72 -3.45 -23.26
N ALA A 219 -7.33 -2.81 -24.26
CA ALA A 219 -6.95 -2.98 -25.66
C ALA A 219 -5.55 -2.38 -25.91
N ASP A 220 -5.27 -1.20 -25.35
CA ASP A 220 -3.97 -0.54 -25.49
C ASP A 220 -2.88 -1.32 -24.75
N ILE A 221 -3.17 -1.78 -23.55
CA ILE A 221 -2.24 -2.59 -22.74
C ILE A 221 -1.89 -3.90 -23.47
N ARG A 222 -2.88 -4.57 -24.08
CA ARG A 222 -2.65 -5.79 -24.88
C ARG A 222 -1.85 -5.51 -26.14
N ALA A 223 -2.08 -4.37 -26.80
CA ALA A 223 -1.35 -3.95 -27.99
C ALA A 223 0.13 -3.69 -27.67
N VAL A 224 0.42 -3.02 -26.54
CA VAL A 224 1.79 -2.78 -26.07
C VAL A 224 2.48 -4.10 -25.70
N ALA A 225 1.80 -4.98 -24.98
CA ALA A 225 2.33 -6.30 -24.62
C ALA A 225 2.60 -7.20 -25.83
N ALA A 226 1.83 -7.04 -26.90
CA ALA A 226 2.03 -7.72 -28.20
C ALA A 226 3.03 -7.04 -29.13
N GLY A 227 3.69 -5.95 -28.69
CA GLY A 227 4.66 -5.20 -29.49
C GLY A 227 4.03 -4.37 -30.63
N ILE A 228 2.72 -4.17 -30.62
CA ILE A 228 1.99 -3.38 -31.62
C ILE A 228 2.02 -1.92 -31.15
N LYS A 229 2.86 -1.09 -31.79
CA LYS A 229 2.80 0.37 -31.63
C LYS A 229 1.53 0.88 -32.34
N ARG A 230 0.54 1.37 -31.58
CA ARG A 230 -0.49 2.25 -32.13
C ARG A 230 0.01 3.68 -32.07
N ASP A 231 0.11 4.33 -33.24
CA ASP A 231 0.28 5.79 -33.29
C ASP A 231 -0.96 6.42 -32.65
N LEU A 232 -0.78 7.00 -31.49
CA LEU A 232 -1.78 7.85 -30.86
C LEU A 232 -1.86 9.15 -31.69
N ARG A 233 -2.90 9.29 -32.50
CA ARG A 233 -3.31 10.56 -33.11
C ARG A 233 -4.19 11.34 -32.15
#